data_abaf72a4bfa950633b5138d21caa0a48
#
_entry.id   abaf72a4bfa950633b5138d21caa0a48
#
_cell.length_a   1.000
_cell.length_b   1.000
_cell.length_c   1.000
_cell.angle_alpha   90.00
_cell.angle_beta   90.00
_cell.angle_gamma   90.00
#
_symmetry.space_group_name_H-M   'P 1'
#
loop_
_entity.id
_entity.type
_entity.pdbx_description
1 polymer ?
#
loop_
_entity_poly.entity_id
_entity_poly.type
_entity_poly.pdbx_seq_one_letter_code
_entity_poly.pdbx_strand_id
1 'polypeptide(L)'
;MSKTDNRLMTFLRPSDKNLDAAKFSENLSSQNVLDFGNVNAMVVRTSNDNKYWIIGLSNGTIVLLSTEDSEKQTNNFYTLNADGETLPCSDLQPVPELNGQIRDNCHLILAVYVSGHARLWHYTGAMNSSRLLATITEERISNPSDAPVRTNAENVMNQILSCSCSYDGKRFVTGGVDCHLRVYDMKSRRRLRMCSSSFTKEKMDGHVMRICAVKYHPRGAVYEDYVHIFITGGWDDTIQIWDDRYLHSLWIYYGPHICGSDALEIESESNHILSSSWRRDKSILQVWKFNEELMIEFYNSAEHQGDELSIPTGREIINKQTGALYYCKPVAEIPQDAYDGPSKGYVAKWLGPYYIAFGGSDANILKLISRFTLNFMSAIFKIPGIFIGS
;
A
#
# COMPACT_ATOMS: atom_id res chain seq x y z
N MET A 1 24.37 29.19 -5.73
CA MET A 1 23.26 29.39 -4.79
C MET A 1 21.99 28.92 -5.49
N SER A 2 21.68 27.64 -5.35
CA SER A 2 20.53 27.02 -5.95
C SER A 2 19.29 27.46 -5.17
N LYS A 3 18.29 27.92 -5.87
CA LYS A 3 16.96 28.15 -5.32
C LYS A 3 16.42 26.79 -4.91
N THR A 4 16.58 26.43 -3.66
CA THR A 4 15.89 25.31 -3.02
C THR A 4 14.39 25.53 -3.21
N ASP A 5 13.76 24.52 -3.71
CA ASP A 5 12.37 24.45 -4.08
C ASP A 5 11.46 24.75 -2.87
N ASN A 6 11.14 26.00 -2.69
CA ASN A 6 10.18 26.50 -1.69
C ASN A 6 8.72 26.25 -2.09
N ARG A 7 8.46 25.37 -3.06
CA ARG A 7 7.09 25.10 -3.53
C ARG A 7 6.21 24.41 -2.49
N LEU A 8 6.79 23.62 -1.59
CA LEU A 8 6.03 23.01 -0.49
C LEU A 8 5.54 24.04 0.55
N MET A 9 6.25 25.15 0.71
CA MET A 9 5.84 26.19 1.67
C MET A 9 4.88 27.24 1.08
N THR A 10 4.73 27.33 -0.24
CA THR A 10 3.93 28.40 -0.87
C THR A 10 2.43 28.06 -0.99
N PHE A 11 2.03 26.81 -0.81
CA PHE A 11 0.62 26.40 -0.89
C PHE A 11 -0.18 26.55 0.40
N LEU A 12 0.46 26.97 1.48
CA LEU A 12 -0.18 27.11 2.77
C LEU A 12 -0.22 28.54 3.21
N ARG A 13 -1.38 29.13 3.07
CA ARG A 13 -1.68 30.38 3.75
C ARG A 13 -1.88 30.09 5.24
N PRO A 14 -1.25 30.87 6.12
CA PRO A 14 -1.43 30.73 7.58
C PRO A 14 -2.87 30.96 8.07
N SER A 15 -3.79 31.32 7.17
CA SER A 15 -5.19 31.62 7.49
C SER A 15 -6.08 30.40 7.72
N ASP A 16 -5.63 29.20 7.31
CA ASP A 16 -6.40 27.96 7.49
C ASP A 16 -6.09 27.26 8.83
N LYS A 17 -5.77 28.07 9.84
CA LYS A 17 -5.46 27.63 11.20
C LYS A 17 -6.61 26.96 11.97
N ASN A 18 -7.75 26.76 11.35
CA ASN A 18 -8.98 26.38 12.05
C ASN A 18 -9.59 25.05 11.61
N LEU A 19 -8.78 24.01 11.41
CA LEU A 19 -9.29 22.70 11.79
C LEU A 19 -8.94 22.54 13.28
N ASP A 20 -9.89 22.91 14.12
CA ASP A 20 -9.81 22.78 15.54
C ASP A 20 -9.68 21.27 15.87
N ALA A 21 -8.52 20.85 16.39
CA ALA A 21 -8.30 19.48 16.80
C ALA A 21 -9.36 19.02 17.81
N ALA A 22 -9.94 19.95 18.57
CA ALA A 22 -11.07 19.72 19.46
C ALA A 22 -12.34 19.37 18.66
N LYS A 23 -12.66 20.08 17.58
CA LYS A 23 -13.79 19.74 16.71
C LYS A 23 -13.64 18.42 16.00
N PHE A 24 -12.40 18.04 15.61
CA PHE A 24 -12.16 16.72 15.03
C PHE A 24 -12.39 15.63 16.08
N SER A 25 -11.95 15.82 17.33
CA SER A 25 -12.19 14.87 18.41
C SER A 25 -13.67 14.81 18.84
N GLU A 26 -14.39 15.92 18.80
CA GLU A 26 -15.84 15.98 19.07
C GLU A 26 -16.65 15.30 17.96
N ASN A 27 -16.31 15.47 16.71
CA ASN A 27 -16.96 14.80 15.59
C ASN A 27 -16.70 13.29 15.55
N LEU A 28 -15.60 12.82 16.13
CA LEU A 28 -15.30 11.39 16.30
C LEU A 28 -16.00 10.78 17.52
N SER A 29 -16.66 11.57 18.36
CA SER A 29 -17.41 11.08 19.52
C SER A 29 -18.73 10.39 19.15
N SER A 30 -19.24 10.59 17.94
CA SER A 30 -20.39 9.84 17.41
C SER A 30 -19.93 8.55 16.72
N GLN A 31 -19.53 7.55 17.50
CA GLN A 31 -18.98 6.32 16.96
C GLN A 31 -20.04 5.28 16.69
N ASN A 32 -20.13 4.84 15.45
CA ASN A 32 -20.77 3.58 15.13
C ASN A 32 -19.74 2.46 15.25
N VAL A 33 -19.88 1.62 16.25
CA VAL A 33 -19.03 0.44 16.43
C VAL A 33 -19.65 -0.72 15.68
N LEU A 34 -18.89 -1.25 14.70
CA LEU A 34 -19.25 -2.48 14.01
C LEU A 34 -18.66 -3.64 14.80
N ASP A 35 -19.52 -4.52 15.29
CA ASP A 35 -19.11 -5.74 15.99
C ASP A 35 -19.22 -6.94 15.03
N PHE A 36 -18.07 -7.56 14.74
CA PHE A 36 -17.98 -8.80 13.97
C PHE A 36 -17.82 -10.04 14.87
N GLY A 37 -18.10 -9.91 16.15
CA GLY A 37 -17.92 -10.98 17.14
C GLY A 37 -16.44 -11.28 17.37
N ASN A 38 -16.04 -12.54 17.22
CA ASN A 38 -14.66 -12.99 17.43
C ASN A 38 -13.77 -12.83 16.18
N VAL A 39 -14.20 -12.06 15.20
CA VAL A 39 -13.48 -11.88 13.93
C VAL A 39 -12.97 -10.45 13.83
N ASN A 40 -11.69 -10.31 13.45
CA ASN A 40 -11.04 -9.01 13.34
C ASN A 40 -11.15 -8.45 11.92
N ALA A 41 -11.34 -7.13 11.80
CA ALA A 41 -11.16 -6.42 10.55
C ALA A 41 -9.66 -6.31 10.24
N MET A 42 -9.26 -6.77 9.07
CA MET A 42 -7.86 -6.78 8.61
C MET A 42 -7.56 -5.61 7.69
N VAL A 43 -8.50 -5.27 6.82
CA VAL A 43 -8.37 -4.22 5.81
C VAL A 43 -9.71 -3.56 5.56
N VAL A 44 -9.68 -2.25 5.33
CA VAL A 44 -10.87 -1.45 4.99
C VAL A 44 -10.58 -0.59 3.78
N ARG A 45 -11.50 -0.59 2.82
CA ARG A 45 -11.45 0.27 1.62
C ARG A 45 -12.83 0.87 1.36
N THR A 46 -12.89 1.93 0.58
CA THR A 46 -14.13 2.48 0.04
C THR A 46 -14.32 2.00 -1.39
N SER A 47 -15.55 1.77 -1.81
CA SER A 47 -15.87 1.53 -3.22
C SER A 47 -15.55 2.75 -4.08
N ASN A 48 -15.36 2.56 -5.40
CA ASN A 48 -15.00 3.66 -6.31
C ASN A 48 -16.04 4.78 -6.35
N ASP A 49 -17.30 4.48 -6.05
CA ASP A 49 -18.40 5.46 -5.97
C ASP A 49 -18.65 5.99 -4.54
N ASN A 50 -17.82 5.59 -3.57
CA ASN A 50 -17.92 5.92 -2.15
C ASN A 50 -19.23 5.50 -1.46
N LYS A 51 -20.01 4.59 -2.07
CA LYS A 51 -21.29 4.13 -1.49
C LYS A 51 -21.13 2.98 -0.51
N TYR A 52 -20.00 2.29 -0.51
CA TYR A 52 -19.76 1.14 0.35
C TYR A 52 -18.40 1.20 1.05
N TRP A 53 -18.39 0.81 2.30
CA TRP A 53 -17.21 0.33 3.00
C TRP A 53 -17.03 -1.15 2.67
N ILE A 54 -15.83 -1.53 2.23
CA ILE A 54 -15.45 -2.89 1.90
C ILE A 54 -14.44 -3.33 2.93
N ILE A 55 -14.78 -4.35 3.73
CA ILE A 55 -14.02 -4.75 4.91
C ILE A 55 -13.63 -6.21 4.75
N GLY A 56 -12.32 -6.48 4.71
CA GLY A 56 -11.78 -7.83 4.74
C GLY A 56 -11.55 -8.29 6.18
N LEU A 57 -11.99 -9.50 6.50
CA LEU A 57 -11.95 -10.05 7.85
C LEU A 57 -10.89 -11.15 8.02
N SER A 58 -10.54 -11.44 9.27
CA SER A 58 -9.54 -12.46 9.63
C SER A 58 -9.97 -13.91 9.37
N ASN A 59 -11.24 -14.15 9.10
CA ASN A 59 -11.77 -15.46 8.70
C ASN A 59 -11.98 -15.59 7.17
N GLY A 60 -11.47 -14.64 6.38
CA GLY A 60 -11.59 -14.64 4.92
C GLY A 60 -12.89 -14.06 4.37
N THR A 61 -13.86 -13.72 5.21
CA THR A 61 -15.09 -13.04 4.79
C THR A 61 -14.79 -11.61 4.37
N ILE A 62 -15.45 -11.12 3.32
CA ILE A 62 -15.50 -9.72 2.96
C ILE A 62 -16.89 -9.19 3.30
N VAL A 63 -16.95 -8.06 3.97
CA VAL A 63 -18.19 -7.37 4.32
C VAL A 63 -18.31 -6.10 3.50
N LEU A 64 -19.49 -5.88 2.91
CA LEU A 64 -19.85 -4.62 2.28
C LEU A 64 -20.92 -3.94 3.14
N LEU A 65 -20.64 -2.75 3.59
CA LEU A 65 -21.53 -1.91 4.36
C LEU A 65 -21.83 -0.64 3.57
N SER A 66 -23.11 -0.34 3.37
CA SER A 66 -23.51 0.93 2.76
C SER A 66 -23.09 2.11 3.65
N THR A 67 -22.51 3.15 3.05
CA THR A 67 -22.15 4.38 3.77
C THR A 67 -23.38 5.08 4.34
N GLU A 68 -24.52 5.03 3.66
CA GLU A 68 -25.80 5.60 4.14
C GLU A 68 -26.35 4.81 5.33
N ASP A 69 -26.24 3.48 5.35
CA ASP A 69 -26.71 2.64 6.46
C ASP A 69 -25.80 2.77 7.68
N SER A 70 -24.51 3.02 7.48
CA SER A 70 -23.57 3.27 8.57
C SER A 70 -23.93 4.55 9.35
N GLU A 71 -24.44 5.57 8.69
CA GLU A 71 -24.93 6.80 9.32
C GLU A 71 -26.24 6.59 10.11
N LYS A 72 -27.09 5.67 9.66
CA LYS A 72 -28.39 5.37 10.27
C LYS A 72 -28.34 4.33 11.40
N GLN A 73 -27.16 3.85 11.76
CA GLN A 73 -26.96 2.76 12.74
C GLN A 73 -27.69 1.45 12.39
N THR A 74 -28.03 1.24 11.14
CA THR A 74 -28.58 -0.03 10.66
C THR A 74 -27.42 -0.94 10.27
N ASN A 75 -27.26 -2.06 10.96
CA ASN A 75 -26.20 -3.03 10.71
C ASN A 75 -26.49 -3.93 9.48
N ASN A 76 -27.06 -3.36 8.43
CA ASN A 76 -27.31 -4.11 7.20
C ASN A 76 -26.01 -4.19 6.39
N PHE A 77 -25.37 -5.33 6.42
CA PHE A 77 -24.19 -5.59 5.62
C PHE A 77 -24.39 -6.83 4.74
N TYR A 78 -23.74 -6.80 3.59
CA TYR A 78 -23.68 -7.92 2.67
C TYR A 78 -22.33 -8.60 2.79
N THR A 79 -22.30 -9.93 2.71
CA THR A 79 -21.07 -10.71 2.84
C THR A 79 -20.71 -11.43 1.55
N LEU A 80 -19.40 -11.41 1.22
CA LEU A 80 -18.81 -12.21 0.17
C LEU A 80 -17.98 -13.30 0.84
N ASN A 81 -18.36 -14.54 0.58
CA ASN A 81 -17.67 -15.71 1.11
C ASN A 81 -17.27 -16.63 -0.04
N ALA A 82 -16.03 -17.07 -0.07
CA ALA A 82 -15.58 -18.10 -0.99
C ALA A 82 -15.54 -19.45 -0.27
N ASP A 83 -16.08 -20.48 -0.92
CA ASP A 83 -16.07 -21.83 -0.36
C ASP A 83 -14.66 -22.28 0.02
N GLY A 84 -14.52 -22.77 1.25
CA GLY A 84 -13.27 -23.26 1.79
C GLY A 84 -12.25 -22.20 2.22
N GLU A 85 -12.56 -20.89 2.10
CA GLU A 85 -11.68 -19.83 2.59
C GLU A 85 -11.94 -19.57 4.08
N THR A 86 -10.91 -19.73 4.87
CA THR A 86 -10.96 -19.53 6.33
C THR A 86 -9.79 -18.71 6.86
N LEU A 87 -8.83 -18.37 5.99
CA LEU A 87 -7.66 -17.58 6.36
C LEU A 87 -7.87 -16.09 6.07
N PRO A 88 -7.14 -15.22 6.76
CA PRO A 88 -7.33 -13.76 6.68
C PRO A 88 -7.31 -13.21 5.25
N CYS A 89 -8.25 -12.30 4.97
CA CYS A 89 -8.16 -11.38 3.85
C CYS A 89 -7.09 -10.34 4.20
N SER A 90 -5.90 -10.49 3.63
CA SER A 90 -4.72 -9.68 3.98
C SER A 90 -4.74 -8.29 3.35
N ASP A 91 -5.29 -8.17 2.15
CA ASP A 91 -5.52 -6.88 1.47
C ASP A 91 -6.67 -7.01 0.47
N LEU A 92 -7.26 -5.89 0.12
CA LEU A 92 -8.30 -5.80 -0.90
C LEU A 92 -8.26 -4.44 -1.60
N GLN A 93 -8.68 -4.43 -2.86
CA GLN A 93 -8.72 -3.22 -3.68
C GLN A 93 -9.99 -3.21 -4.53
N PRO A 94 -10.79 -2.13 -4.51
CA PRO A 94 -11.75 -1.90 -5.58
C PRO A 94 -10.96 -1.70 -6.89
N VAL A 95 -11.37 -2.42 -7.92
CA VAL A 95 -10.71 -2.35 -9.23
C VAL A 95 -11.15 -1.05 -9.92
N PRO A 96 -10.22 -0.18 -10.35
CA PRO A 96 -10.56 1.01 -11.10
C PRO A 96 -11.31 0.67 -12.38
N GLU A 97 -12.32 1.45 -12.73
CA GLU A 97 -13.10 1.20 -13.92
C GLU A 97 -12.37 1.67 -15.19
N LEU A 98 -12.39 0.82 -16.20
CA LEU A 98 -11.92 1.16 -17.54
C LEU A 98 -12.68 2.38 -18.08
N ASN A 99 -11.96 3.44 -18.43
CA ASN A 99 -12.47 4.68 -19.02
C ASN A 99 -13.28 5.60 -18.09
N GLY A 100 -13.16 5.47 -16.76
CA GLY A 100 -13.84 6.37 -15.83
C GLY A 100 -15.36 6.30 -15.84
N GLN A 101 -15.95 5.30 -16.50
CA GLN A 101 -17.39 5.06 -16.49
C GLN A 101 -17.75 4.27 -15.24
N ILE A 102 -18.06 4.97 -14.17
CA ILE A 102 -18.62 4.35 -12.96
C ILE A 102 -20.00 3.79 -13.34
N ARG A 103 -20.10 2.46 -13.38
CA ARG A 103 -21.41 1.81 -13.50
C ARG A 103 -22.06 1.86 -12.14
N ASP A 104 -23.15 2.61 -12.03
CA ASP A 104 -23.88 2.73 -10.78
C ASP A 104 -24.13 1.38 -10.11
N ASN A 105 -23.68 1.26 -8.87
CA ASN A 105 -23.82 0.09 -8.01
C ASN A 105 -23.22 -1.22 -8.55
N CYS A 106 -22.22 -1.16 -9.42
CA CYS A 106 -21.55 -2.34 -9.97
C CYS A 106 -20.06 -2.27 -9.65
N HIS A 107 -19.56 -3.18 -8.85
CA HIS A 107 -18.19 -3.09 -8.32
C HIS A 107 -17.40 -4.37 -8.61
N LEU A 108 -16.19 -4.20 -9.11
CA LEU A 108 -15.18 -5.25 -9.11
C LEU A 108 -14.27 -5.07 -7.90
N ILE A 109 -14.03 -6.16 -7.16
CA ILE A 109 -13.21 -6.16 -5.96
C ILE A 109 -12.17 -7.26 -6.10
N LEU A 110 -10.90 -6.87 -6.04
CA LEU A 110 -9.78 -7.80 -5.90
C LEU A 110 -9.51 -7.98 -4.40
N ALA A 111 -9.50 -9.22 -3.94
CA ALA A 111 -9.13 -9.57 -2.57
C ALA A 111 -8.03 -10.61 -2.57
N VAL A 112 -7.05 -10.46 -1.69
CA VAL A 112 -5.93 -11.40 -1.53
C VAL A 112 -5.89 -11.95 -0.11
N TYR A 113 -5.39 -13.18 -0.01
CA TYR A 113 -5.51 -13.97 1.22
C TYR A 113 -4.18 -14.59 1.63
N VAL A 114 -4.03 -14.76 2.92
CA VAL A 114 -2.90 -15.51 3.50
C VAL A 114 -2.88 -16.97 3.03
N SER A 115 -4.00 -17.49 2.55
CA SER A 115 -4.10 -18.83 1.93
C SER A 115 -3.38 -18.95 0.58
N GLY A 116 -2.88 -17.85 0.01
CA GLY A 116 -2.25 -17.83 -1.31
C GLY A 116 -3.23 -17.65 -2.47
N HIS A 117 -4.45 -17.26 -2.16
CA HIS A 117 -5.46 -16.97 -3.17
C HIS A 117 -5.59 -15.49 -3.45
N ALA A 118 -5.70 -15.12 -4.71
CA ALA A 118 -6.21 -13.83 -5.16
C ALA A 118 -7.55 -14.07 -5.85
N ARG A 119 -8.60 -13.38 -5.37
CA ARG A 119 -9.98 -13.56 -5.83
C ARG A 119 -10.56 -12.28 -6.38
N LEU A 120 -11.20 -12.40 -7.55
CA LEU A 120 -11.88 -11.30 -8.19
C LEU A 120 -13.40 -11.48 -8.03
N TRP A 121 -14.02 -10.54 -7.35
CA TRP A 121 -15.44 -10.51 -7.08
C TRP A 121 -16.13 -9.45 -7.92
N HIS A 122 -17.34 -9.77 -8.36
CA HIS A 122 -18.28 -8.80 -8.89
C HIS A 122 -19.44 -8.68 -7.91
N TYR A 123 -19.76 -7.47 -7.52
CA TYR A 123 -20.87 -7.14 -6.64
C TYR A 123 -21.78 -6.12 -7.32
N THR A 124 -23.10 -6.35 -7.26
CA THR A 124 -24.13 -5.45 -7.76
C THR A 124 -25.02 -5.03 -6.61
N GLY A 125 -24.89 -3.79 -6.18
CA GLY A 125 -25.61 -3.25 -5.03
C GLY A 125 -27.11 -3.17 -5.23
N ALA A 126 -27.58 -2.86 -6.45
CA ALA A 126 -29.01 -2.78 -6.78
C ALA A 126 -29.77 -4.09 -6.54
N MET A 127 -29.11 -5.24 -6.75
CA MET A 127 -29.70 -6.58 -6.56
C MET A 127 -29.20 -7.24 -5.27
N ASN A 128 -28.30 -6.59 -4.55
CA ASN A 128 -27.59 -7.15 -3.40
C ASN A 128 -27.03 -8.54 -3.72
N SER A 129 -26.38 -8.67 -4.89
CA SER A 129 -25.90 -9.93 -5.43
C SER A 129 -24.41 -9.88 -5.73
N SER A 130 -23.75 -11.02 -5.56
CA SER A 130 -22.33 -11.15 -5.84
C SER A 130 -22.01 -12.39 -6.65
N ARG A 131 -20.90 -12.33 -7.35
CA ARG A 131 -20.35 -13.45 -8.09
C ARG A 131 -18.83 -13.48 -7.98
N LEU A 132 -18.27 -14.62 -7.61
CA LEU A 132 -16.85 -14.89 -7.73
C LEU A 132 -16.50 -15.13 -9.21
N LEU A 133 -15.69 -14.23 -9.78
CA LEU A 133 -15.33 -14.28 -11.20
C LEU A 133 -14.09 -15.14 -11.46
N ALA A 134 -13.15 -15.12 -10.52
CA ALA A 134 -11.90 -15.86 -10.62
C ALA A 134 -11.28 -16.10 -9.25
N THR A 135 -10.58 -17.24 -9.16
CA THR A 135 -9.60 -17.53 -8.11
C THR A 135 -8.27 -17.82 -8.80
N ILE A 136 -7.25 -17.10 -8.40
CA ILE A 136 -5.86 -17.30 -8.81
C ILE A 136 -5.12 -17.82 -7.61
N THR A 137 -4.34 -18.86 -7.79
CA THR A 137 -3.58 -19.52 -6.74
C THR A 137 -2.09 -19.25 -6.93
N GLU A 138 -1.41 -18.83 -5.88
CA GLU A 138 0.01 -18.57 -5.90
C GLU A 138 0.76 -19.63 -5.08
N GLU A 139 1.57 -20.40 -5.76
CA GLU A 139 2.54 -21.29 -5.12
C GLU A 139 3.74 -20.49 -4.66
N ARG A 140 4.29 -20.88 -3.50
CA ARG A 140 5.49 -20.28 -2.95
C ARG A 140 6.71 -20.66 -3.79
N ILE A 141 7.53 -19.67 -4.08
CA ILE A 141 8.82 -19.85 -4.74
C ILE A 141 9.90 -19.85 -3.65
N SER A 142 10.77 -20.85 -3.67
CA SER A 142 11.91 -20.91 -2.76
C SER A 142 13.00 -19.96 -3.23
N ASN A 143 13.54 -19.18 -2.31
CA ASN A 143 14.65 -18.27 -2.58
C ASN A 143 15.99 -18.90 -2.16
N PRO A 144 17.11 -18.47 -2.75
CA PRO A 144 18.44 -18.98 -2.38
C PRO A 144 18.81 -18.76 -0.92
N SER A 145 18.17 -17.77 -0.26
CA SER A 145 18.35 -17.46 1.16
C SER A 145 17.46 -18.28 2.11
N ASP A 146 16.49 -19.00 1.55
CA ASP A 146 15.61 -19.83 2.39
C ASP A 146 16.41 -20.98 3.01
N ALA A 147 16.26 -21.20 4.32
CA ALA A 147 16.75 -22.39 4.95
C ALA A 147 16.10 -23.63 4.28
N PRO A 148 16.84 -24.71 4.06
CA PRO A 148 16.26 -25.89 3.45
C PRO A 148 15.09 -26.38 4.29
N VAL A 149 13.90 -26.21 3.75
CA VAL A 149 12.66 -26.63 4.40
C VAL A 149 12.67 -28.17 4.40
N ARG A 150 12.83 -28.79 5.57
CA ARG A 150 12.78 -30.24 5.77
C ARG A 150 11.34 -30.80 5.66
N THR A 151 10.53 -30.22 4.84
CA THR A 151 9.15 -30.71 4.67
C THR A 151 9.00 -31.36 3.31
N ASN A 152 8.52 -32.57 3.29
CA ASN A 152 7.99 -33.27 2.11
C ASN A 152 6.68 -32.60 1.62
N ALA A 153 6.51 -31.31 1.84
CA ALA A 153 5.33 -30.58 1.46
C ALA A 153 5.47 -30.16 -0.01
N GLU A 154 4.98 -31.02 -0.87
CA GLU A 154 4.60 -30.66 -2.22
C GLU A 154 3.59 -29.51 -2.13
N ASN A 155 3.86 -28.39 -2.81
CA ASN A 155 2.99 -27.23 -2.98
C ASN A 155 2.67 -26.42 -1.70
N VAL A 156 3.67 -25.78 -1.12
CA VAL A 156 3.43 -24.75 -0.12
C VAL A 156 2.91 -23.49 -0.82
N MET A 157 1.77 -22.99 -0.36
CA MET A 157 1.16 -21.78 -0.92
C MET A 157 1.92 -20.53 -0.48
N ASN A 158 2.02 -19.55 -1.36
CA ASN A 158 2.52 -18.23 -0.99
C ASN A 158 1.48 -17.50 -0.14
N GLN A 159 1.90 -16.95 0.99
CA GLN A 159 1.04 -16.03 1.73
C GLN A 159 1.06 -14.67 1.02
N ILE A 160 -0.04 -14.32 0.34
CA ILE A 160 -0.16 -13.01 -0.29
C ILE A 160 -0.48 -11.99 0.80
N LEU A 161 0.30 -10.94 0.92
CA LEU A 161 0.16 -9.95 1.99
C LEU A 161 -0.42 -8.63 1.51
N SER A 162 -0.21 -8.27 0.25
CA SER A 162 -0.72 -7.03 -0.32
C SER A 162 -0.97 -7.15 -1.81
N CYS A 163 -1.86 -6.30 -2.31
CA CYS A 163 -2.16 -6.18 -3.74
C CYS A 163 -2.43 -4.73 -4.12
N SER A 164 -2.28 -4.43 -5.40
CA SER A 164 -2.68 -3.15 -5.97
C SER A 164 -3.14 -3.30 -7.41
N CYS A 165 -4.16 -2.55 -7.80
CA CYS A 165 -4.65 -2.48 -9.17
C CYS A 165 -4.05 -1.26 -9.87
N SER A 166 -3.66 -1.42 -11.14
CA SER A 166 -3.26 -0.28 -11.97
C SER A 166 -4.45 0.66 -12.19
N TYR A 167 -4.20 1.96 -12.25
CA TYR A 167 -5.28 2.95 -12.36
C TYR A 167 -6.02 2.93 -13.70
N ASP A 168 -5.45 2.27 -14.71
CA ASP A 168 -6.15 1.99 -15.98
C ASP A 168 -7.05 0.74 -15.91
N GLY A 169 -7.12 0.07 -14.75
CA GLY A 169 -7.93 -1.13 -14.51
C GLY A 169 -7.49 -2.38 -15.30
N LYS A 170 -6.33 -2.35 -15.97
CA LYS A 170 -5.91 -3.44 -16.85
C LYS A 170 -5.05 -4.48 -16.17
N ARG A 171 -4.34 -4.10 -15.10
CA ARG A 171 -3.39 -4.97 -14.39
C ARG A 171 -3.60 -4.92 -12.90
N PHE A 172 -3.09 -5.92 -12.23
CA PHE A 172 -2.88 -5.90 -10.78
C PHE A 172 -1.58 -6.61 -10.43
N VAL A 173 -1.04 -6.26 -9.30
CA VAL A 173 0.18 -6.84 -8.75
C VAL A 173 -0.08 -7.35 -7.35
N THR A 174 0.54 -8.48 -7.01
CA THR A 174 0.52 -9.07 -5.66
C THR A 174 1.93 -9.17 -5.12
N GLY A 175 2.07 -9.06 -3.80
CA GLY A 175 3.32 -9.28 -3.07
C GLY A 175 3.07 -10.10 -1.82
N GLY A 176 4.05 -10.91 -1.43
CA GLY A 176 3.87 -11.85 -0.33
C GLY A 176 5.15 -12.28 0.37
N VAL A 177 5.05 -13.39 1.08
CA VAL A 177 6.12 -13.92 1.95
C VAL A 177 7.33 -14.43 1.17
N ASP A 178 7.14 -14.85 -0.06
CA ASP A 178 8.21 -15.41 -0.90
C ASP A 178 9.07 -14.37 -1.62
N CYS A 179 8.91 -13.08 -1.30
CA CYS A 179 9.71 -11.96 -1.83
C CYS A 179 9.54 -11.71 -3.35
N HIS A 180 8.55 -12.33 -3.97
CA HIS A 180 8.24 -12.16 -5.38
C HIS A 180 6.99 -11.31 -5.58
N LEU A 181 7.04 -10.47 -6.60
CA LEU A 181 5.90 -9.73 -7.09
C LEU A 181 5.36 -10.43 -8.34
N ARG A 182 4.05 -10.56 -8.43
CA ARG A 182 3.40 -11.17 -9.58
C ARG A 182 2.45 -10.18 -10.20
N VAL A 183 2.71 -9.85 -11.46
CA VAL A 183 1.88 -8.95 -12.26
C VAL A 183 0.93 -9.78 -13.11
N TYR A 184 -0.35 -9.43 -13.06
CA TYR A 184 -1.43 -10.12 -13.78
C TYR A 184 -2.19 -9.18 -14.70
N ASP A 185 -2.65 -9.71 -15.81
CA ASP A 185 -3.66 -9.07 -16.66
C ASP A 185 -5.05 -9.25 -16.04
N MET A 186 -5.76 -8.16 -15.84
CA MET A 186 -7.07 -8.17 -15.19
C MET A 186 -8.13 -8.91 -16.01
N LYS A 187 -8.10 -8.80 -17.33
CA LYS A 187 -9.09 -9.37 -18.23
C LYS A 187 -8.88 -10.87 -18.43
N SER A 188 -7.68 -11.28 -18.77
CA SER A 188 -7.34 -12.70 -19.02
C SER A 188 -7.06 -13.46 -17.72
N ARG A 189 -6.75 -12.74 -16.60
CA ARG A 189 -6.39 -13.31 -15.29
C ARG A 189 -5.10 -14.14 -15.35
N ARG A 190 -4.29 -13.95 -16.38
CA ARG A 190 -3.01 -14.63 -16.56
C ARG A 190 -1.89 -13.79 -15.97
N ARG A 191 -0.92 -14.48 -15.39
CA ARG A 191 0.31 -13.82 -14.94
C ARG A 191 1.09 -13.36 -16.16
N LEU A 192 1.34 -12.04 -16.23
CA LEU A 192 2.13 -11.41 -17.28
C LEU A 192 3.63 -11.51 -16.95
N ARG A 193 3.96 -11.28 -15.66
CA ARG A 193 5.35 -11.19 -15.22
C ARG A 193 5.50 -11.59 -13.76
N MET A 194 6.69 -12.00 -13.42
CA MET A 194 7.16 -12.16 -12.06
C MET A 194 8.39 -11.29 -11.87
N CYS A 195 8.34 -10.39 -10.89
CA CYS A 195 9.42 -9.49 -10.57
C CYS A 195 10.06 -9.90 -9.24
N SER A 196 11.37 -9.90 -9.17
CA SER A 196 12.12 -10.34 -8.00
C SER A 196 13.54 -9.78 -7.99
N SER A 197 14.24 -9.98 -6.87
CA SER A 197 15.69 -9.77 -6.82
C SER A 197 16.41 -10.75 -7.74
N SER A 198 17.55 -10.33 -8.29
CA SER A 198 18.51 -11.24 -8.93
C SER A 198 19.25 -12.11 -7.91
N PHE A 199 19.11 -11.80 -6.60
CA PHE A 199 19.80 -12.44 -5.48
C PHE A 199 21.33 -12.46 -5.63
N THR A 200 21.88 -11.53 -6.39
CA THR A 200 23.34 -11.34 -6.48
C THR A 200 23.82 -10.59 -5.24
N LYS A 201 25.03 -10.95 -4.74
CA LYS A 201 25.59 -10.30 -3.54
C LYS A 201 25.93 -8.82 -3.72
N GLU A 202 26.03 -8.39 -4.94
CA GLU A 202 26.53 -7.05 -5.30
C GLU A 202 25.42 -6.05 -5.57
N LYS A 203 24.17 -6.51 -5.70
CA LYS A 203 23.05 -5.66 -6.09
C LYS A 203 21.83 -6.00 -5.27
N MET A 204 21.18 -4.98 -4.73
CA MET A 204 19.83 -5.07 -4.23
C MET A 204 18.90 -4.51 -5.32
N ASP A 205 18.32 -5.39 -6.11
CA ASP A 205 17.47 -5.07 -7.26
C ASP A 205 16.09 -5.70 -7.15
N GLY A 206 15.68 -5.99 -5.93
CA GLY A 206 14.41 -6.58 -5.55
C GLY A 206 14.40 -6.92 -4.07
N HIS A 207 13.23 -7.28 -3.55
CA HIS A 207 13.08 -7.64 -2.15
C HIS A 207 13.76 -8.97 -1.82
N VAL A 208 14.41 -9.02 -0.66
CA VAL A 208 15.04 -10.22 -0.11
C VAL A 208 14.31 -10.74 1.12
N MET A 209 13.30 -10.02 1.58
CA MET A 209 12.38 -10.41 2.65
C MET A 209 10.93 -10.16 2.19
N ARG A 210 9.95 -10.60 3.00
CA ARG A 210 8.52 -10.51 2.67
C ARG A 210 8.10 -9.10 2.28
N ILE A 211 7.24 -9.03 1.27
CA ILE A 211 6.66 -7.79 0.73
C ILE A 211 5.31 -7.59 1.40
N CYS A 212 5.19 -6.51 2.18
CA CYS A 212 3.99 -6.24 2.97
C CYS A 212 3.10 -5.14 2.38
N ALA A 213 3.64 -4.30 1.50
CA ALA A 213 2.89 -3.24 0.85
C ALA A 213 3.21 -3.15 -0.63
N VAL A 214 2.18 -2.98 -1.44
CA VAL A 214 2.25 -2.75 -2.89
C VAL A 214 1.26 -1.67 -3.26
N LYS A 215 1.70 -0.64 -4.00
CA LYS A 215 0.84 0.46 -4.45
C LYS A 215 1.21 0.89 -5.86
N TYR A 216 0.29 0.78 -6.82
CA TYR A 216 0.47 1.45 -8.12
C TYR A 216 0.49 2.96 -7.93
N HIS A 217 1.26 3.64 -8.78
CA HIS A 217 1.40 5.08 -8.70
C HIS A 217 0.10 5.77 -9.14
N PRO A 218 -0.53 6.62 -8.32
CA PRO A 218 -1.83 7.22 -8.62
C PRO A 218 -1.81 8.17 -9.83
N ARG A 219 -0.65 8.72 -10.18
CA ARG A 219 -0.50 9.51 -11.42
C ARG A 219 -0.77 8.70 -12.68
N GLY A 220 -0.71 7.37 -12.62
CA GLY A 220 -1.10 6.50 -13.74
C GLY A 220 -2.56 6.62 -14.16
N ALA A 221 -3.42 7.29 -13.37
CA ALA A 221 -4.76 7.67 -13.77
C ALA A 221 -4.80 8.75 -14.87
N VAL A 222 -3.76 9.59 -14.95
CA VAL A 222 -3.72 10.79 -15.79
C VAL A 222 -2.53 10.78 -16.77
N TYR A 223 -1.39 10.26 -16.32
CA TYR A 223 -0.12 10.32 -17.07
C TYR A 223 0.32 8.93 -17.49
N GLU A 224 0.52 8.73 -18.79
CA GLU A 224 0.88 7.45 -19.39
C GLU A 224 2.22 6.90 -18.85
N ASP A 225 3.18 7.76 -18.57
CA ASP A 225 4.50 7.41 -18.04
C ASP A 225 4.42 6.70 -16.67
N TYR A 226 3.36 6.95 -15.90
CA TYR A 226 3.16 6.38 -14.57
C TYR A 226 2.26 5.14 -14.54
N VAL A 227 1.64 4.77 -15.66
CA VAL A 227 0.66 3.66 -15.73
C VAL A 227 1.27 2.32 -15.30
N HIS A 228 2.57 2.13 -15.54
CA HIS A 228 3.32 0.93 -15.22
C HIS A 228 4.07 0.99 -13.90
N ILE A 229 4.14 2.17 -13.30
CA ILE A 229 4.94 2.39 -12.08
C ILE A 229 4.17 1.97 -10.84
N PHE A 230 4.83 1.24 -9.97
CA PHE A 230 4.35 0.92 -8.64
C PHE A 230 5.47 0.92 -7.60
N ILE A 231 5.11 1.06 -6.35
CA ILE A 231 6.02 1.05 -5.21
C ILE A 231 5.71 -0.12 -4.30
N THR A 232 6.74 -0.61 -3.63
CA THR A 232 6.61 -1.70 -2.66
C THR A 232 7.39 -1.40 -1.39
N GLY A 233 7.00 -2.04 -0.31
CA GLY A 233 7.72 -1.98 0.95
C GLY A 233 7.69 -3.33 1.67
N GLY A 234 8.77 -3.64 2.36
CA GLY A 234 8.95 -4.95 2.98
C GLY A 234 9.73 -4.93 4.29
N TRP A 235 10.05 -6.12 4.76
CA TRP A 235 10.81 -6.35 5.98
C TRP A 235 12.32 -6.17 5.82
N ASP A 236 12.80 -5.97 4.62
CA ASP A 236 14.19 -5.69 4.29
C ASP A 236 14.58 -4.21 4.44
N ASP A 237 13.75 -3.44 5.15
CA ASP A 237 13.95 -2.02 5.45
C ASP A 237 14.06 -1.16 4.18
N THR A 238 13.31 -1.54 3.11
CA THR A 238 13.35 -0.82 1.84
C THR A 238 11.96 -0.43 1.34
N ILE A 239 11.92 0.70 0.61
CA ILE A 239 10.88 1.00 -0.38
C ILE A 239 11.53 0.84 -1.74
N GLN A 240 10.91 0.09 -2.63
CA GLN A 240 11.42 -0.15 -3.97
C GLN A 240 10.45 0.36 -5.01
N ILE A 241 11.00 0.93 -6.07
CA ILE A 241 10.24 1.47 -7.20
C ILE A 241 10.38 0.51 -8.36
N TRP A 242 9.26 0.18 -8.98
CA TRP A 242 9.16 -0.80 -10.03
C TRP A 242 8.41 -0.26 -11.24
N ASP A 243 8.73 -0.84 -12.39
CA ASP A 243 7.89 -0.79 -13.58
C ASP A 243 7.47 -2.23 -13.91
N ASP A 244 6.18 -2.45 -14.09
CA ASP A 244 5.62 -3.79 -14.31
C ASP A 244 6.04 -4.45 -15.64
N ARG A 245 6.80 -3.73 -16.46
CA ARG A 245 7.42 -4.22 -17.70
C ARG A 245 8.80 -4.84 -17.49
N TYR A 246 9.43 -4.63 -16.31
CA TYR A 246 10.78 -5.09 -16.00
C TYR A 246 10.80 -6.12 -14.87
N LEU A 247 11.88 -6.92 -14.80
CA LEU A 247 12.00 -8.02 -13.85
C LEU A 247 12.50 -7.56 -12.48
N HIS A 248 13.25 -6.47 -12.44
CA HIS A 248 13.93 -5.97 -11.24
C HIS A 248 13.49 -4.56 -10.90
N SER A 249 13.71 -4.14 -9.64
CA SER A 249 13.38 -2.78 -9.20
C SER A 249 14.26 -1.75 -9.90
N LEU A 250 13.68 -0.57 -10.14
CA LEU A 250 14.34 0.54 -10.82
C LEU A 250 15.32 1.25 -9.88
N TRP A 251 14.88 1.57 -8.66
CA TRP A 251 15.71 2.13 -7.59
C TRP A 251 15.09 1.87 -6.21
N ILE A 252 15.84 2.18 -5.15
CA ILE A 252 15.53 1.80 -3.78
C ILE A 252 15.74 2.98 -2.84
N TYR A 253 14.83 3.08 -1.86
CA TYR A 253 14.99 3.92 -0.68
C TYR A 253 15.19 3.03 0.55
N TYR A 254 16.17 3.35 1.39
CA TYR A 254 16.48 2.59 2.59
C TYR A 254 15.95 3.29 3.83
N GLY A 255 15.27 2.58 4.69
CA GLY A 255 14.89 3.11 6.00
C GLY A 255 13.69 2.42 6.67
N PRO A 256 12.48 2.43 6.12
CA PRO A 256 11.31 1.99 6.85
C PRO A 256 11.16 0.46 6.83
N HIS A 257 10.83 -0.12 7.99
CA HIS A 257 10.44 -1.52 8.12
C HIS A 257 8.93 -1.65 7.95
N ILE A 258 8.49 -1.97 6.75
CA ILE A 258 7.08 -2.00 6.37
C ILE A 258 6.45 -3.34 6.75
N CYS A 259 5.40 -3.31 7.57
CA CYS A 259 4.71 -4.52 8.06
C CYS A 259 3.26 -4.67 7.62
N GLY A 260 2.64 -3.62 7.10
CA GLY A 260 1.25 -3.63 6.65
C GLY A 260 1.07 -2.96 5.31
N SER A 261 0.02 -3.32 4.57
CA SER A 261 -0.26 -2.75 3.26
C SER A 261 -0.55 -1.24 3.33
N ASP A 262 -1.08 -0.78 4.46
CA ASP A 262 -1.39 0.62 4.72
C ASP A 262 -0.28 1.40 5.41
N ALA A 263 0.89 0.78 5.60
CA ALA A 263 2.10 1.45 6.07
C ALA A 263 2.83 2.22 4.96
N LEU A 264 2.38 2.11 3.72
CA LEU A 264 2.96 2.74 2.55
C LEU A 264 1.86 3.38 1.70
N GLU A 265 2.04 4.62 1.32
CA GLU A 265 1.14 5.37 0.46
C GLU A 265 1.91 6.32 -0.44
N ILE A 266 1.37 6.62 -1.63
CA ILE A 266 1.91 7.62 -2.55
C ILE A 266 0.80 8.56 -2.98
N GLU A 267 1.09 9.87 -3.00
CA GLU A 267 0.13 10.91 -3.37
C GLU A 267 0.39 11.44 -4.77
N SER A 268 -0.68 11.62 -5.54
CA SER A 268 -0.56 12.09 -6.94
C SER A 268 -0.14 13.55 -7.07
N GLU A 269 -0.64 14.44 -6.21
CA GLU A 269 -0.39 15.87 -6.34
C GLU A 269 1.06 16.23 -6.03
N SER A 270 1.51 15.91 -4.83
CA SER A 270 2.86 16.24 -4.38
C SER A 270 3.94 15.27 -4.85
N ASN A 271 3.55 14.11 -5.37
CA ASN A 271 4.46 13.02 -5.71
C ASN A 271 5.34 12.58 -4.53
N HIS A 272 4.75 12.57 -3.32
CA HIS A 272 5.43 12.12 -2.12
C HIS A 272 4.97 10.73 -1.71
N ILE A 273 5.91 9.96 -1.21
CA ILE A 273 5.69 8.65 -0.60
C ILE A 273 5.67 8.84 0.91
N LEU A 274 4.64 8.32 1.55
CA LEU A 274 4.52 8.26 3.00
C LEU A 274 4.76 6.83 3.45
N SER A 275 5.60 6.66 4.47
CA SER A 275 5.86 5.36 5.06
C SER A 275 5.80 5.42 6.57
N SER A 276 5.32 4.34 7.19
CA SER A 276 5.45 4.11 8.62
C SER A 276 6.26 2.85 8.90
N SER A 277 6.98 2.83 10.04
CA SER A 277 7.89 1.73 10.35
C SER A 277 7.48 1.00 11.62
N TRP A 278 7.55 -0.33 11.57
CA TRP A 278 7.23 -1.22 12.69
C TRP A 278 8.40 -1.42 13.67
N ARG A 279 9.60 -0.96 13.34
CA ARG A 279 10.79 -1.16 14.18
C ARG A 279 11.02 0.03 15.11
N ARG A 280 11.48 -0.27 16.36
CA ARG A 280 11.79 0.74 17.35
C ARG A 280 13.08 1.52 17.10
N ASP A 281 13.99 0.97 16.29
CA ASP A 281 15.25 1.57 15.89
C ASP A 281 15.17 2.42 14.62
N LYS A 282 13.95 2.63 14.11
CA LYS A 282 13.68 3.42 12.90
C LYS A 282 12.75 4.57 13.20
N SER A 283 12.81 5.61 12.38
CA SER A 283 11.82 6.68 12.40
C SER A 283 10.42 6.10 12.18
N ILE A 284 9.46 6.51 13.02
CA ILE A 284 8.10 5.93 12.99
C ILE A 284 7.32 6.30 11.74
N LEU A 285 7.62 7.47 11.19
CA LEU A 285 6.98 8.02 9.99
C LEU A 285 8.02 8.76 9.16
N GLN A 286 7.99 8.54 7.86
CA GLN A 286 8.90 9.17 6.91
C GLN A 286 8.16 9.60 5.66
N VAL A 287 8.53 10.75 5.14
CA VAL A 287 8.05 11.30 3.86
C VAL A 287 9.21 11.31 2.88
N TRP A 288 9.01 10.75 1.72
CA TRP A 288 10.00 10.63 0.65
C TRP A 288 9.51 11.35 -0.60
N LYS A 289 10.42 11.93 -1.35
CA LYS A 289 10.11 12.45 -2.68
C LYS A 289 10.30 11.33 -3.71
N PHE A 290 9.28 11.09 -4.55
CA PHE A 290 9.44 10.25 -5.72
C PHE A 290 10.40 10.95 -6.70
N ASN A 291 11.42 10.25 -7.17
CA ASN A 291 12.46 10.85 -7.99
C ASN A 291 12.12 10.74 -9.48
N GLU A 292 11.45 11.76 -10.01
CA GLU A 292 11.07 11.84 -11.42
C GLU A 292 12.30 11.91 -12.36
N GLU A 293 13.39 12.53 -11.92
CA GLU A 293 14.61 12.66 -12.71
C GLU A 293 15.23 11.27 -12.96
N LEU A 294 15.24 10.42 -11.95
CA LEU A 294 15.70 9.03 -12.08
C LEU A 294 14.84 8.22 -13.04
N MET A 295 13.52 8.42 -12.99
CA MET A 295 12.61 7.74 -13.89
C MET A 295 12.89 8.13 -15.36
N ILE A 296 13.07 9.42 -15.61
CA ILE A 296 13.41 9.94 -16.94
C ILE A 296 14.78 9.43 -17.42
N GLU A 297 15.79 9.45 -16.54
CA GLU A 297 17.13 8.93 -16.86
C GLU A 297 17.09 7.44 -17.20
N PHE A 298 16.26 6.69 -16.47
CA PHE A 298 16.08 5.28 -16.70
C PHE A 298 15.53 5.00 -18.11
N TYR A 299 14.44 5.66 -18.51
CA TYR A 299 13.83 5.46 -19.82
C TYR A 299 14.73 5.95 -20.96
N ASN A 300 15.40 7.07 -20.81
CA ASN A 300 16.35 7.57 -21.81
C ASN A 300 17.53 6.63 -22.01
N SER A 301 17.97 5.93 -20.97
CA SER A 301 19.05 4.95 -21.04
C SER A 301 18.61 3.65 -21.72
N ALA A 302 17.36 3.25 -21.53
CA ALA A 302 16.78 2.05 -22.11
C ALA A 302 16.54 2.16 -23.63
N GLU A 303 16.16 3.34 -24.12
CA GLU A 303 15.97 3.58 -25.55
C GLU A 303 17.23 3.47 -26.38
N HIS A 304 18.40 3.62 -25.76
CA HIS A 304 19.71 3.57 -26.44
C HIS A 304 20.37 2.18 -26.47
N GLN A 305 19.77 1.19 -25.81
CA GLN A 305 20.30 -0.18 -25.73
C GLN A 305 19.30 -1.17 -26.34
N GLY A 306 19.35 -1.32 -27.65
CA GLY A 306 18.43 -2.11 -28.47
C GLY A 306 18.44 -3.63 -28.28
N ASP A 307 18.84 -4.17 -27.13
CA ASP A 307 18.76 -5.60 -26.80
C ASP A 307 18.39 -5.80 -25.34
N GLU A 308 17.65 -6.90 -25.09
CA GLU A 308 17.17 -7.38 -23.80
C GLU A 308 17.89 -6.82 -22.58
N LEU A 309 17.43 -5.74 -22.18
CA LEU A 309 17.47 -4.99 -20.93
C LEU A 309 18.40 -5.54 -19.85
N SER A 310 19.67 -5.43 -20.05
CA SER A 310 20.62 -5.31 -18.95
C SER A 310 20.58 -3.87 -18.39
N ILE A 311 19.43 -3.48 -17.84
CA ILE A 311 19.33 -2.21 -17.15
C ILE A 311 20.14 -2.34 -15.87
N PRO A 312 20.98 -1.36 -15.54
CA PRO A 312 21.72 -1.36 -14.30
C PRO A 312 20.75 -1.11 -13.15
N THR A 313 20.06 -2.15 -12.73
CA THR A 313 19.21 -2.20 -11.56
C THR A 313 20.10 -2.24 -10.31
N GLY A 314 19.76 -1.48 -9.29
CA GLY A 314 20.53 -1.44 -8.04
C GLY A 314 21.81 -0.63 -8.10
N ARG A 315 21.95 0.31 -9.02
CA ARG A 315 23.04 1.29 -8.94
C ARG A 315 22.82 2.17 -7.73
N GLU A 316 23.84 2.24 -6.89
CA GLU A 316 24.14 3.47 -6.17
C GLU A 316 24.16 4.58 -7.21
N ILE A 317 23.11 5.40 -7.22
CA ILE A 317 22.94 6.40 -8.27
C ILE A 317 23.93 7.51 -7.99
N ILE A 318 25.02 7.50 -8.74
CA ILE A 318 26.04 8.51 -8.64
C ILE A 318 25.64 9.65 -9.57
N ASN A 319 25.47 10.84 -9.01
CA ASN A 319 25.36 12.04 -9.83
C ASN A 319 26.64 12.18 -10.68
N LYS A 320 26.50 12.00 -11.98
CA LYS A 320 27.64 12.03 -12.92
C LYS A 320 28.37 13.37 -12.94
N GLN A 321 27.71 14.48 -12.52
CA GLN A 321 28.30 15.80 -12.46
C GLN A 321 29.07 16.09 -11.17
N THR A 322 28.61 15.53 -10.05
CA THR A 322 29.17 15.82 -8.73
C THR A 322 29.89 14.64 -8.09
N GLY A 323 29.77 13.43 -8.66
CA GLY A 323 30.28 12.18 -8.07
C GLY A 323 29.60 11.78 -6.76
N ALA A 324 28.54 12.49 -6.34
CA ALA A 324 27.84 12.22 -5.11
C ALA A 324 26.85 11.08 -5.31
N LEU A 325 26.84 10.15 -4.35
CA LEU A 325 25.77 9.17 -4.21
C LEU A 325 24.44 9.90 -3.92
N TYR A 326 23.44 9.69 -4.75
CA TYR A 326 22.07 10.08 -4.41
C TYR A 326 21.58 9.14 -3.32
N TYR A 327 21.87 9.48 -2.08
CA TYR A 327 21.12 8.92 -0.97
C TYR A 327 19.71 9.46 -1.07
N CYS A 328 18.76 8.61 -1.40
CA CYS A 328 17.36 8.93 -1.25
C CYS A 328 17.06 9.00 0.25
N LYS A 329 17.29 10.17 0.84
CA LYS A 329 16.89 10.46 2.22
C LYS A 329 15.44 10.87 2.26
N PRO A 330 14.73 10.60 3.35
CA PRO A 330 13.41 11.17 3.53
C PRO A 330 13.52 12.70 3.54
N VAL A 331 12.54 13.37 2.93
CA VAL A 331 12.46 14.84 2.97
C VAL A 331 12.02 15.33 4.34
N ALA A 332 11.32 14.47 5.08
CA ALA A 332 10.91 14.71 6.44
C ALA A 332 10.70 13.38 7.18
N GLU A 333 10.95 13.37 8.49
CA GLU A 333 10.76 12.18 9.33
C GLU A 333 10.41 12.52 10.77
N ILE A 334 9.72 11.59 11.43
CA ILE A 334 9.44 11.62 12.86
C ILE A 334 10.27 10.50 13.51
N PRO A 335 11.26 10.85 14.35
CA PRO A 335 12.04 9.87 15.10
C PRO A 335 11.17 9.16 16.15
N GLN A 336 11.64 8.02 16.64
CA GLN A 336 10.92 7.17 17.59
C GLN A 336 10.46 7.91 18.86
N ASP A 337 11.30 8.61 19.50
CA ASP A 337 11.01 9.16 20.83
C ASP A 337 10.35 10.55 20.81
N ALA A 338 9.85 10.99 19.65
CA ALA A 338 9.25 12.31 19.51
C ALA A 338 7.94 12.47 20.31
N TYR A 339 7.25 11.37 20.65
CA TYR A 339 5.94 11.39 21.31
C TYR A 339 5.79 10.22 22.30
N ASP A 340 5.79 10.51 23.58
CA ASP A 340 5.38 9.67 24.74
C ASP A 340 5.60 8.14 24.61
N GLY A 341 6.75 7.74 24.13
CA GLY A 341 7.14 6.34 24.08
C GLY A 341 7.27 5.76 22.66
N PRO A 342 7.95 4.63 22.53
CA PRO A 342 8.26 4.03 21.23
C PRO A 342 7.01 3.42 20.62
N SER A 343 6.42 4.09 19.64
CA SER A 343 5.34 3.56 18.82
C SER A 343 5.89 2.82 17.62
N LYS A 344 5.29 1.67 17.27
CA LYS A 344 5.57 1.00 16.02
C LYS A 344 4.48 1.36 15.03
N GLY A 345 4.85 1.90 13.86
CA GLY A 345 3.90 2.30 12.82
C GLY A 345 3.41 1.12 11.99
N TYR A 346 2.10 0.99 11.85
CA TYR A 346 1.47 -0.03 11.02
C TYR A 346 0.65 0.58 9.87
N VAL A 347 0.09 1.76 10.11
CA VAL A 347 -0.74 2.50 9.15
C VAL A 347 -0.27 3.95 9.10
N ALA A 348 -0.11 4.49 7.91
CA ALA A 348 0.05 5.91 7.67
C ALA A 348 -0.69 6.32 6.40
N LYS A 349 -1.60 7.28 6.52
CA LYS A 349 -2.45 7.75 5.42
C LYS A 349 -2.45 9.26 5.33
N TRP A 350 -2.38 9.78 4.12
CA TRP A 350 -2.68 11.17 3.87
C TRP A 350 -4.15 11.45 4.17
N LEU A 351 -4.43 12.39 5.07
CA LEU A 351 -5.76 12.81 5.42
C LEU A 351 -5.99 14.23 4.93
N GLY A 352 -6.44 14.33 3.69
CA GLY A 352 -6.57 15.60 3.00
C GLY A 352 -5.24 16.34 2.84
N PRO A 353 -5.29 17.66 2.52
CA PRO A 353 -4.09 18.43 2.21
C PRO A 353 -3.25 18.81 3.45
N TYR A 354 -3.78 18.63 4.68
CA TYR A 354 -3.18 19.20 5.89
C TYR A 354 -2.66 18.17 6.90
N TYR A 355 -3.15 16.93 6.87
CA TYR A 355 -2.91 15.96 7.93
C TYR A 355 -2.42 14.61 7.43
N ILE A 356 -1.82 13.89 8.35
CA ILE A 356 -1.49 12.47 8.24
C ILE A 356 -2.19 11.76 9.38
N ALA A 357 -2.94 10.72 9.07
CA ALA A 357 -3.47 9.77 10.05
C ALA A 357 -2.44 8.66 10.26
N PHE A 358 -2.07 8.40 11.50
CA PHE A 358 -1.07 7.41 11.87
C PHE A 358 -1.61 6.50 12.97
N GLY A 359 -1.40 5.19 12.79
CA GLY A 359 -1.77 4.16 13.75
C GLY A 359 -0.72 3.07 13.86
N GLY A 360 -0.67 2.40 15.03
CA GLY A 360 0.34 1.37 15.27
C GLY A 360 0.11 0.56 16.55
N SER A 361 1.16 -0.08 17.07
CA SER A 361 1.06 -1.12 18.10
C SER A 361 0.74 -0.66 19.51
N ASP A 362 0.98 0.61 19.84
CA ASP A 362 0.94 1.00 21.24
C ASP A 362 -0.38 1.69 21.58
N ALA A 363 -1.36 0.89 21.94
CA ALA A 363 -2.56 1.30 22.67
C ALA A 363 -3.72 1.92 21.89
N ASN A 364 -4.15 1.33 20.79
CA ASN A 364 -5.41 1.74 20.13
C ASN A 364 -5.50 3.26 19.93
N ILE A 365 -4.38 3.86 19.50
CA ILE A 365 -4.25 5.29 19.31
C ILE A 365 -4.23 5.60 17.82
N LEU A 366 -5.16 6.44 17.39
CA LEU A 366 -5.06 7.15 16.14
C LEU A 366 -4.41 8.51 16.41
N LYS A 367 -3.26 8.76 15.81
CA LYS A 367 -2.56 10.05 15.88
C LYS A 367 -2.84 10.86 14.62
N LEU A 368 -3.15 12.14 14.84
CA LEU A 368 -3.27 13.12 13.79
C LEU A 368 -2.02 14.00 13.80
N ILE A 369 -1.34 14.04 12.67
CA ILE A 369 -0.04 14.70 12.52
C ILE A 369 -0.17 15.78 11.44
N SER A 370 0.38 16.96 11.68
CA SER A 370 0.46 18.02 10.67
C SER A 370 1.40 17.59 9.54
N ARG A 371 0.93 17.63 8.31
CA ARG A 371 1.69 17.30 7.11
C ARG A 371 2.93 18.19 6.93
N PHE A 372 2.88 19.42 7.41
CA PHE A 372 3.90 20.44 7.15
C PHE A 372 5.00 20.51 8.19
N THR A 373 4.59 20.42 9.44
CA THR A 373 5.53 20.53 10.56
C THR A 373 5.94 19.17 11.08
N LEU A 374 5.22 18.10 10.68
CA LEU A 374 5.26 16.77 11.26
C LEU A 374 5.05 16.79 12.79
N ASN A 375 4.44 17.86 13.29
CA ASN A 375 4.11 17.95 14.70
C ASN A 375 2.82 17.18 14.97
N PHE A 376 2.80 16.54 16.11
CA PHE A 376 1.62 15.92 16.65
C PHE A 376 0.54 16.99 16.92
N MET A 377 -0.66 16.76 16.43
CA MET A 377 -1.78 17.69 16.58
C MET A 377 -2.81 17.17 17.58
N SER A 378 -3.15 15.89 17.51
CA SER A 378 -4.13 15.27 18.37
C SER A 378 -3.95 13.75 18.40
N ALA A 379 -4.35 13.12 19.50
CA ALA A 379 -4.48 11.68 19.59
C ALA A 379 -5.88 11.30 20.05
N ILE A 380 -6.42 10.29 19.42
CA ILE A 380 -7.65 9.67 19.84
C ILE A 380 -7.26 8.41 20.61
N PHE A 381 -7.46 8.46 21.92
CA PHE A 381 -7.16 7.35 22.81
C PHE A 381 -8.36 6.42 22.89
N LYS A 382 -8.08 5.12 22.88
CA LYS A 382 -9.08 4.06 23.08
C LYS A 382 -10.22 4.13 22.07
N ILE A 383 -9.91 3.80 20.79
CA ILE A 383 -10.96 3.45 19.86
C ILE A 383 -11.48 2.08 20.30
N PRO A 384 -12.72 1.98 20.78
CA PRO A 384 -13.28 0.69 21.20
C PRO A 384 -13.31 -0.27 20.01
N GLY A 385 -12.80 -1.46 20.17
CA GLY A 385 -12.94 -2.53 19.18
C GLY A 385 -11.84 -2.70 18.14
N ILE A 386 -10.78 -1.89 18.15
CA ILE A 386 -9.60 -2.18 17.33
C ILE A 386 -8.62 -3.00 18.19
N PHE A 387 -8.78 -4.30 18.20
CA PHE A 387 -7.74 -5.22 18.66
C PHE A 387 -6.80 -5.45 17.47
N ILE A 388 -5.65 -4.81 17.48
CA ILE A 388 -4.52 -5.26 16.67
C ILE A 388 -3.94 -6.46 17.43
N GLY A 389 -4.25 -7.65 16.96
CA GLY A 389 -3.75 -8.88 17.57
C GLY A 389 -2.23 -8.84 17.69
N SER A 390 -1.75 -9.24 18.84
CA SER A 390 -0.36 -9.43 19.21
C SER A 390 0.30 -10.52 18.36
#